data_5343bfe5359b6d55f319dc4ed79c4c40
#
_entry.id   5343bfe5359b6d55f319dc4ed79c4c40
#
_cell.length_a   1.000
_cell.length_b   1.000
_cell.length_c   1.000
_cell.angle_alpha   90.00
_cell.angle_beta   90.00
_cell.angle_gamma   90.00
#
_symmetry.space_group_name_H-M   'P 1'
#
loop_
_entity.id
_entity.type
_entity.pdbx_description
1 polymer ?
#
loop_
_entity_poly.entity_id
_entity_poly.type
_entity_poly.pdbx_seq_one_letter_code
_entity_poly.pdbx_strand_id
1 'polypeptide(L)'
;MEIVQVIISKQPDEPIQIIDKIYRDGKDLKLFVKDLNKFVLDLCKLNITRNKELTMIPADIMRQCIQIATKTPNYELVDILDGINNLLDKIKYEQNPKNLIESELIILCLK
;
A
#
# COMPACT_ATOMS: atom_id res chain seq x y z
N MET A 1 2.59 -7.44 -1.21
CA MET A 1 1.13 -7.28 -1.40
C MET A 1 0.82 -6.94 -2.84
N GLU A 2 -0.15 -7.64 -3.39
CA GLU A 2 -0.60 -7.41 -4.75
C GLU A 2 -1.06 -5.97 -4.99
N ILE A 3 -1.77 -5.40 -4.02
CA ILE A 3 -2.31 -4.05 -4.17
C ILE A 3 -1.23 -2.99 -4.39
N VAL A 4 -0.05 -3.17 -3.80
CA VAL A 4 1.06 -2.22 -4.00
C VAL A 4 1.55 -2.29 -5.45
N GLN A 5 1.65 -3.47 -6.02
CA GLN A 5 2.06 -3.64 -7.40
C GLN A 5 1.09 -2.96 -8.38
N VAL A 6 -0.21 -3.09 -8.12
CA VAL A 6 -1.20 -2.46 -9.01
C VAL A 6 -1.27 -0.94 -8.83
N ILE A 7 -0.97 -0.44 -7.63
CA ILE A 7 -0.84 1.02 -7.43
C ILE A 7 0.38 1.54 -8.22
N ILE A 8 1.50 0.84 -8.14
CA ILE A 8 2.70 1.20 -8.87
C ILE A 8 2.46 1.19 -10.39
N SER A 9 1.68 0.23 -10.88
CA SER A 9 1.34 0.16 -12.30
C SER A 9 0.36 1.24 -12.75
N LYS A 10 -0.22 1.98 -11.81
CA LYS A 10 -1.13 3.12 -12.07
C LYS A 10 -2.40 2.73 -12.82
N GLN A 11 -2.95 1.56 -12.47
CA GLN A 11 -4.21 1.07 -13.04
C GLN A 11 -5.28 1.12 -11.94
N PRO A 12 -6.11 2.18 -11.89
CA PRO A 12 -6.99 2.42 -10.74
C PRO A 12 -8.11 1.38 -10.58
N ASP A 13 -8.53 0.72 -11.64
CA ASP A 13 -9.61 -0.26 -11.57
C ASP A 13 -9.22 -1.49 -10.73
N GLU A 14 -7.98 -1.95 -10.81
CA GLU A 14 -7.54 -3.14 -10.07
C GLU A 14 -7.50 -2.93 -8.56
N PRO A 15 -6.92 -1.84 -8.02
CA PRO A 15 -6.97 -1.61 -6.57
C PRO A 15 -8.40 -1.49 -6.04
N ILE A 16 -9.27 -0.84 -6.79
CA ILE A 16 -10.67 -0.70 -6.39
C ILE A 16 -11.36 -2.07 -6.33
N GLN A 17 -11.09 -2.95 -7.29
CA GLN A 17 -11.64 -4.31 -7.27
C GLN A 17 -11.13 -5.10 -6.06
N ILE A 18 -9.87 -4.94 -5.69
CA ILE A 18 -9.30 -5.59 -4.51
C ILE A 18 -10.00 -5.12 -3.23
N ILE A 19 -10.20 -3.82 -3.08
CA ILE A 19 -10.88 -3.26 -1.92
C ILE A 19 -12.34 -3.72 -1.87
N ASP A 20 -13.02 -3.74 -3.01
CA ASP A 20 -14.39 -4.20 -3.08
C ASP A 20 -14.52 -5.66 -2.64
N LYS A 21 -13.59 -6.50 -3.04
CA LYS A 21 -13.56 -7.90 -2.63
C LYS A 21 -13.34 -8.04 -1.11
N ILE A 22 -12.38 -7.30 -0.56
CA ILE A 22 -12.11 -7.32 0.88
C ILE A 22 -13.36 -6.90 1.65
N TYR A 23 -14.04 -5.86 1.18
CA TYR A 23 -15.28 -5.37 1.79
C TYR A 23 -16.39 -6.43 1.74
N ARG A 24 -16.60 -7.05 0.59
CA ARG A 24 -17.63 -8.08 0.43
C ARG A 24 -17.35 -9.34 1.23
N ASP A 25 -16.07 -9.64 1.46
CA ASP A 25 -15.67 -10.78 2.30
C ASP A 25 -15.82 -10.47 3.81
N GLY A 26 -16.28 -9.27 4.16
CA GLY A 26 -16.52 -8.90 5.56
C GLY A 26 -15.27 -8.62 6.36
N LYS A 27 -14.13 -8.39 5.71
CA LYS A 27 -12.87 -8.14 6.39
C LYS A 27 -12.76 -6.70 6.88
N ASP A 28 -11.91 -6.48 7.88
CA ASP A 28 -11.70 -5.17 8.49
C ASP A 28 -10.84 -4.29 7.59
N LEU A 29 -11.46 -3.31 6.96
CA LEU A 29 -10.76 -2.39 6.04
C LEU A 29 -9.76 -1.48 6.77
N LYS A 30 -10.06 -1.10 8.01
CA LYS A 30 -9.13 -0.26 8.78
C LYS A 30 -7.87 -1.03 9.14
N LEU A 31 -8.01 -2.30 9.49
CA LEU A 31 -6.85 -3.17 9.72
C LEU A 31 -6.05 -3.36 8.44
N PHE A 32 -6.74 -3.53 7.31
CA PHE A 32 -6.07 -3.64 6.02
C PHE A 32 -5.20 -2.43 5.71
N VAL A 33 -5.69 -1.21 5.99
CA VAL A 33 -4.90 0.01 5.77
C VAL A 33 -3.68 0.06 6.68
N LYS A 34 -3.82 -0.36 7.94
CA LYS A 34 -2.68 -0.46 8.85
C LYS A 34 -1.61 -1.40 8.32
N ASP A 35 -2.02 -2.56 7.85
CA ASP A 35 -1.09 -3.56 7.31
C ASP A 35 -0.43 -3.05 6.04
N LEU A 36 -1.20 -2.38 5.19
CA LEU A 36 -0.68 -1.77 3.97
C LEU A 36 0.36 -0.69 4.29
N ASN A 37 0.09 0.14 5.30
CA ASN A 37 1.04 1.17 5.74
C ASN A 37 2.37 0.55 6.16
N LYS A 38 2.32 -0.48 6.98
CA LYS A 38 3.54 -1.18 7.44
C LYS A 38 4.32 -1.77 6.28
N PHE A 39 3.61 -2.37 5.34
CA PHE A 39 4.25 -2.99 4.18
C PHE A 39 4.93 -1.96 3.28
N VAL A 40 4.23 -0.86 3.00
CA VAL A 40 4.81 0.22 2.17
C VAL A 40 6.01 0.85 2.86
N LEU A 41 5.94 1.04 4.19
CA LEU A 41 7.09 1.54 4.94
C LEU A 41 8.29 0.61 4.80
N ASP A 42 8.07 -0.70 4.88
CA ASP A 42 9.15 -1.68 4.71
C ASP A 42 9.74 -1.62 3.29
N LEU A 43 8.90 -1.45 2.26
CA LEU A 43 9.41 -1.26 0.91
C LEU A 43 10.27 -0.01 0.78
N CYS A 44 9.87 1.08 1.44
CA CYS A 44 10.68 2.30 1.47
C CYS A 44 12.03 2.07 2.16
N LYS A 45 12.03 1.32 3.26
CA LYS A 45 13.28 0.97 3.94
C LYS A 45 14.21 0.18 3.02
N LEU A 46 13.68 -0.82 2.31
CA LEU A 46 14.46 -1.59 1.34
C LEU A 46 15.00 -0.70 0.23
N ASN A 47 14.18 0.19 -0.28
CA ASN A 47 14.59 1.09 -1.37
C ASN A 47 15.74 2.00 -0.96
N ILE A 48 15.66 2.54 0.27
CA ILE A 48 16.62 3.56 0.74
C ILE A 48 17.88 2.93 1.32
N THR A 49 17.72 1.91 2.18
CA THR A 49 18.84 1.35 2.95
C THR A 49 19.45 0.11 2.31
N ARG A 50 18.71 -0.60 1.46
CA ARG A 50 19.10 -1.88 0.89
C ARG A 50 19.40 -2.95 1.95
N ASN A 51 18.84 -2.79 3.14
CA ASN A 51 19.07 -3.70 4.26
C ASN A 51 17.75 -4.36 4.68
N LYS A 52 17.56 -5.62 4.25
CA LYS A 52 16.33 -6.37 4.53
C LYS A 52 16.10 -6.62 6.02
N GLU A 53 17.17 -6.59 6.83
CA GLU A 53 17.06 -6.85 8.26
C GLU A 53 16.38 -5.72 9.02
N LEU A 54 16.24 -4.55 8.41
CA LEU A 54 15.50 -3.43 8.99
C LEU A 54 13.99 -3.53 8.75
N THR A 55 13.54 -4.57 8.05
CA THR A 55 12.13 -4.74 7.70
C THR A 55 11.54 -5.96 8.40
N MET A 56 10.20 -5.99 8.43
CA MET A 56 9.44 -7.12 8.96
C MET A 56 8.84 -7.97 7.83
N ILE A 57 9.39 -7.87 6.63
CA ILE A 57 8.87 -8.61 5.47
C ILE A 57 9.18 -10.09 5.65
N PRO A 58 8.19 -10.99 5.47
CA PRO A 58 8.43 -12.41 5.54
C PRO A 58 9.45 -12.91 4.52
N ALA A 59 10.23 -13.92 4.90
CA ALA A 59 11.30 -14.43 4.05
C ALA A 59 10.80 -14.99 2.72
N ASP A 60 9.60 -15.55 2.69
CA ASP A 60 9.02 -16.18 1.49
C ASP A 60 8.68 -15.18 0.38
N ILE A 61 8.43 -13.91 0.75
CA ILE A 61 8.15 -12.86 -0.24
C ILE A 61 9.26 -11.83 -0.37
N MET A 62 10.35 -12.00 0.37
CA MET A 62 11.44 -11.01 0.39
C MET A 62 12.04 -10.77 -0.98
N ARG A 63 12.22 -11.83 -1.76
CA ARG A 63 12.80 -11.72 -3.11
C ARG A 63 11.97 -10.80 -4.02
N GLN A 64 10.65 -10.97 -3.99
CA GLN A 64 9.74 -10.13 -4.77
C GLN A 64 9.79 -8.69 -4.29
N CYS A 65 9.84 -8.49 -2.97
CA CYS A 65 9.89 -7.15 -2.40
C CYS A 65 11.18 -6.42 -2.76
N ILE A 66 12.31 -7.13 -2.77
CA ILE A 66 13.59 -6.55 -3.20
C ILE A 66 13.52 -6.13 -4.66
N GLN A 67 12.91 -6.94 -5.53
CA GLN A 67 12.73 -6.59 -6.94
C GLN A 67 11.90 -5.32 -7.10
N ILE A 68 10.78 -5.23 -6.39
CA ILE A 68 9.92 -4.05 -6.44
C ILE A 68 10.68 -2.82 -5.94
N ALA A 69 11.34 -2.93 -4.80
CA ALA A 69 12.07 -1.81 -4.19
C ALA A 69 13.24 -1.35 -5.05
N THR A 70 13.88 -2.26 -5.78
CA THR A 70 15.01 -1.93 -6.65
C THR A 70 14.56 -1.23 -7.93
N LYS A 71 13.42 -1.64 -8.49
CA LYS A 71 12.94 -1.13 -9.78
C LYS A 71 12.11 0.14 -9.65
N THR A 72 11.57 0.41 -8.47
CA THR A 72 10.67 1.56 -8.28
C THR A 72 11.47 2.76 -7.78
N PRO A 73 11.36 3.93 -8.42
CA PRO A 73 12.03 5.14 -7.94
C PRO A 73 11.55 5.49 -6.54
N ASN A 74 12.46 6.04 -5.73
CA ASN A 74 12.13 6.33 -4.34
C ASN A 74 10.98 7.35 -4.20
N TYR A 75 10.88 8.32 -5.10
CA TYR A 75 9.81 9.32 -5.03
C TYR A 75 8.42 8.69 -5.20
N GLU A 76 8.30 7.64 -6.02
CA GLU A 76 7.04 6.93 -6.18
C GLU A 76 6.64 6.20 -4.91
N LEU A 77 7.59 5.51 -4.29
CA LEU A 77 7.33 4.80 -3.02
C LEU A 77 7.01 5.79 -1.90
N VAL A 78 7.70 6.91 -1.86
CA VAL A 78 7.43 7.95 -0.85
C VAL A 78 6.06 8.58 -1.06
N ASP A 79 5.65 8.84 -2.30
CA ASP A 79 4.31 9.34 -2.58
C ASP A 79 3.22 8.36 -2.12
N ILE A 80 3.43 7.07 -2.36
CA ILE A 80 2.49 6.04 -1.90
C ILE A 80 2.45 6.01 -0.37
N LEU A 81 3.60 6.04 0.28
CA LEU A 81 3.67 6.06 1.74
C LEU A 81 2.96 7.28 2.31
N ASP A 82 3.18 8.45 1.74
CA ASP A 82 2.53 9.69 2.16
C ASP A 82 1.01 9.59 2.04
N GLY A 83 0.52 9.09 0.91
CA GLY A 83 -0.91 8.89 0.70
C GLY A 83 -1.52 7.92 1.69
N ILE A 84 -0.84 6.80 1.96
CA ILE A 84 -1.33 5.80 2.92
C ILE A 84 -1.28 6.36 4.35
N ASN A 85 -0.26 7.14 4.70
CA ASN A 85 -0.21 7.81 6.00
C ASN A 85 -1.38 8.77 6.19
N ASN A 86 -1.70 9.57 5.17
CA ASN A 86 -2.86 10.47 5.21
C ASN A 86 -4.16 9.69 5.38
N LEU A 87 -4.30 8.60 4.64
CA LEU A 87 -5.45 7.72 4.75
C LEU A 87 -5.58 7.14 6.15
N LEU A 88 -4.48 6.70 6.74
CA LEU A 88 -4.47 6.11 8.07
C LEU A 88 -4.95 7.11 9.12
N ASP A 89 -4.56 8.38 9.01
CA ASP A 89 -5.02 9.42 9.93
C ASP A 89 -6.52 9.71 9.79
N LYS A 90 -7.03 9.76 8.56
CA LYS A 90 -8.43 10.08 8.29
C LYS A 90 -9.38 8.94 8.61
N ILE A 91 -8.94 7.68 8.41
CA ILE A 91 -9.81 6.52 8.50
C ILE A 91 -10.25 6.21 9.92
N LYS A 92 -9.52 6.70 10.93
CA LYS A 92 -9.78 6.40 12.33
C LYS A 92 -11.21 6.73 12.75
N TYR A 93 -11.75 7.82 12.24
CA TYR A 93 -13.05 8.34 12.63
C TYR A 93 -14.09 8.21 11.52
N GLU A 94 -13.74 7.53 10.43
CA GLU A 94 -14.60 7.43 9.25
C GLU A 94 -15.61 6.31 9.42
N GLN A 95 -16.90 6.62 9.20
CA GLN A 95 -17.97 5.63 9.25
C GLN A 95 -18.06 4.83 7.96
N ASN A 96 -17.56 5.39 6.84
CA ASN A 96 -17.58 4.73 5.54
C ASN A 96 -16.16 4.60 5.00
N PRO A 97 -15.34 3.72 5.61
CA PRO A 97 -13.92 3.63 5.24
C PRO A 97 -13.69 3.18 3.79
N LYS A 98 -14.62 2.41 3.22
CA LYS A 98 -14.48 1.93 1.83
C LYS A 98 -14.37 3.10 0.85
N ASN A 99 -15.25 4.10 0.96
CA ASN A 99 -15.22 5.26 0.06
C ASN A 99 -13.94 6.07 0.21
N LEU A 100 -13.48 6.25 1.44
CA LEU A 100 -12.25 6.99 1.70
C LEU A 100 -11.04 6.28 1.10
N ILE A 101 -10.97 4.96 1.28
CA ILE A 101 -9.88 4.15 0.72
C ILE A 101 -9.87 4.21 -0.80
N GLU A 102 -11.04 4.04 -1.42
CA GLU A 102 -11.16 4.08 -2.89
C GLU A 102 -10.73 5.44 -3.44
N SER A 103 -11.13 6.53 -2.78
CA SER A 103 -10.74 7.89 -3.18
C SER A 103 -9.23 8.06 -3.15
N GLU A 104 -8.58 7.63 -2.08
CA GLU A 104 -7.13 7.78 -1.94
C GLU A 104 -6.39 6.93 -2.97
N LEU A 105 -6.87 5.71 -3.24
CA LEU A 105 -6.24 4.84 -4.23
C LEU A 105 -6.34 5.42 -5.64
N ILE A 106 -7.46 6.04 -5.98
CA ILE A 106 -7.61 6.72 -7.27
C ILE A 106 -6.59 7.86 -7.38
N ILE A 107 -6.46 8.67 -6.34
CA ILE A 107 -5.50 9.78 -6.32
C ILE A 107 -4.07 9.26 -6.51
N LEU A 108 -3.70 8.21 -5.81
CA LEU A 108 -2.36 7.63 -5.90
C LEU A 108 -2.07 7.08 -7.29
N CYS A 109 -3.05 6.44 -7.92
CA CYS A 109 -2.86 5.89 -9.27
C CYS A 109 -2.74 6.95 -10.33
N LEU A 110 -3.28 8.14 -10.11
CA LEU A 110 -3.28 9.23 -11.09
C LEU A 110 -2.12 10.21 -10.91
N LYS A 111 -1.30 10.02 -9.90
CA LYS A 111 -0.12 10.88 -9.68
C LYS A 111 1.00 10.64 -10.68
#